data_52d7052ba9f18e36b5e369be34eb3107
#
_entry.id   52d7052ba9f18e36b5e369be34eb3107
#
_cell.length_a   1.000
_cell.length_b   1.000
_cell.length_c   1.000
_cell.angle_alpha   90.00
_cell.angle_beta   90.00
_cell.angle_gamma   90.00
#
_symmetry.space_group_name_H-M   'P 1'
#
loop_
_entity.id
_entity.type
_entity.pdbx_description
1 polymer ?
#
loop_
_entity_poly.entity_id
_entity_poly.type
_entity_poly.pdbx_seq_one_letter_code
_entity_poly.pdbx_strand_id
1 'polypeptide(L)'
;MKINDLTPETENQYFCCLEEWSEDMKDAGNGKQKWYEYMKDKGLRVKFAIDDNNAIGGMIQYVPAEHSMIEGKNLYVVLCIWVHGHKQGRGDFRKKGMGKALLKAAEEDSRNLGASGLVTWGLIIPVFMKASWFRRQGYKVVDRDGIMRLMWKPFNDAATAPKFIRPRRLPAKGKDKVDVTIFKNGWCPNFNIAYERTIRAAEEFPGKINLNEYDTKSRGVVEDWGITDSIFIDGKKINIGPAPTYEKIRKKIAKKVKKLS
;
A
#
# COMPACT_ATOMS: atom_id res chain seq x y z
N MET A 1 19.63 -18.25 -5.20
CA MET A 1 18.68 -17.12 -5.10
C MET A 1 19.37 -15.84 -5.53
N LYS A 2 18.73 -15.04 -6.42
CA LYS A 2 19.23 -13.75 -6.95
C LYS A 2 18.24 -12.64 -6.60
N ILE A 3 18.73 -11.39 -6.48
CA ILE A 3 17.91 -10.19 -6.37
C ILE A 3 18.14 -9.34 -7.61
N ASN A 4 17.08 -9.09 -8.37
CA ASN A 4 17.12 -8.30 -9.59
C ASN A 4 16.20 -7.08 -9.47
N ASP A 5 16.56 -6.01 -10.16
CA ASP A 5 15.67 -4.86 -10.34
C ASP A 5 14.51 -5.21 -11.28
N LEU A 6 13.44 -4.42 -11.21
CA LEU A 6 12.34 -4.46 -12.18
C LEU A 6 12.86 -4.15 -13.59
N THR A 7 12.43 -4.95 -14.54
CA THR A 7 12.69 -4.74 -15.98
C THR A 7 11.36 -4.73 -16.75
N PRO A 8 11.32 -4.25 -18.00
CA PRO A 8 10.10 -4.27 -18.80
C PRO A 8 9.44 -5.65 -18.90
N GLU A 9 10.24 -6.72 -18.93
CA GLU A 9 9.75 -8.11 -19.02
C GLU A 9 9.07 -8.58 -17.73
N THR A 10 9.33 -7.91 -16.61
CA THR A 10 8.79 -8.28 -15.28
C THR A 10 7.73 -7.31 -14.77
N GLU A 11 7.34 -6.29 -15.55
CA GLU A 11 6.32 -5.31 -15.16
C GLU A 11 4.96 -5.95 -14.87
N ASN A 12 4.54 -6.92 -15.67
CA ASN A 12 3.26 -7.60 -15.45
C ASN A 12 3.21 -8.29 -14.08
N GLN A 13 4.29 -8.96 -13.67
CA GLN A 13 4.40 -9.58 -12.36
C GLN A 13 4.37 -8.56 -11.24
N TYR A 14 4.96 -7.38 -11.48
CA TYR A 14 4.92 -6.27 -10.53
C TYR A 14 3.51 -5.69 -10.40
N PHE A 15 2.80 -5.47 -11.52
CA PHE A 15 1.48 -4.83 -11.49
C PHE A 15 0.43 -5.66 -10.75
N CYS A 16 0.50 -6.99 -10.82
CA CYS A 16 -0.36 -7.89 -10.07
C CYS A 16 0.19 -8.34 -8.71
N CYS A 17 1.32 -7.79 -8.25
CA CYS A 17 1.99 -8.20 -6.99
C CYS A 17 2.25 -9.71 -6.89
N LEU A 18 2.61 -10.38 -7.98
CA LEU A 18 2.81 -11.83 -8.08
C LEU A 18 1.52 -12.66 -7.84
N GLU A 19 0.35 -12.03 -7.94
CA GLU A 19 -0.97 -12.65 -7.68
C GLU A 19 -1.79 -12.78 -8.98
N GLU A 20 -1.12 -12.98 -10.13
CA GLU A 20 -1.73 -13.12 -11.46
C GLU A 20 -2.78 -14.24 -11.55
N TRP A 21 -2.71 -15.20 -10.65
CA TRP A 21 -3.62 -16.33 -10.56
C TRP A 21 -4.93 -15.98 -9.84
N SER A 22 -5.01 -14.85 -9.15
CA SER A 22 -6.16 -14.46 -8.33
C SER A 22 -7.24 -13.82 -9.18
N GLU A 23 -8.46 -14.35 -9.12
CA GLU A 23 -9.64 -13.76 -9.76
C GLU A 23 -9.91 -12.32 -9.28
N ASP A 24 -9.59 -12.01 -8.03
CA ASP A 24 -9.74 -10.66 -7.47
C ASP A 24 -8.88 -9.62 -8.23
N MET A 25 -7.77 -10.04 -8.86
CA MET A 25 -6.92 -9.13 -9.64
C MET A 25 -7.64 -8.54 -10.86
N LYS A 26 -8.68 -9.19 -11.38
CA LYS A 26 -9.53 -8.64 -12.45
C LYS A 26 -10.23 -7.34 -12.01
N ASP A 27 -10.54 -7.21 -10.73
CA ASP A 27 -11.13 -6.00 -10.14
C ASP A 27 -10.09 -4.90 -9.80
N ALA A 28 -8.79 -5.18 -9.89
CA ALA A 28 -7.75 -4.19 -9.52
C ALA A 28 -7.60 -3.05 -10.54
N GLY A 29 -8.11 -3.25 -11.75
CA GLY A 29 -7.94 -2.30 -12.85
C GLY A 29 -6.46 -2.05 -13.17
N ASN A 30 -6.17 -0.90 -13.75
CA ASN A 30 -4.81 -0.48 -14.11
C ASN A 30 -4.19 0.52 -13.12
N GLY A 31 -4.73 0.61 -11.89
CA GLY A 31 -4.33 1.60 -10.91
C GLY A 31 -2.84 1.54 -10.57
N LYS A 32 -2.28 0.32 -10.41
CA LYS A 32 -0.85 0.15 -10.09
C LYS A 32 0.05 0.47 -11.30
N GLN A 33 -0.38 0.18 -12.51
CA GLN A 33 0.34 0.57 -13.72
C GLN A 33 0.40 2.10 -13.84
N LYS A 34 -0.74 2.80 -13.70
CA LYS A 34 -0.78 4.27 -13.71
C LYS A 34 0.05 4.89 -12.58
N TRP A 35 0.07 4.26 -11.42
CA TRP A 35 0.92 4.71 -10.31
C TRP A 35 2.40 4.51 -10.62
N TYR A 36 2.78 3.38 -11.20
CA TYR A 36 4.15 3.11 -11.64
C TYR A 36 4.64 4.13 -12.66
N GLU A 37 3.84 4.40 -13.71
CA GLU A 37 4.17 5.41 -14.71
C GLU A 37 4.38 6.80 -14.11
N TYR A 38 3.60 7.15 -13.08
CA TYR A 38 3.79 8.41 -12.35
C TYR A 38 5.04 8.44 -11.49
N MET A 39 5.45 7.29 -10.93
CA MET A 39 6.48 7.19 -9.90
C MET A 39 7.86 6.74 -10.40
N LYS A 40 7.95 6.10 -11.57
CA LYS A 40 9.20 5.50 -12.08
C LYS A 40 10.36 6.51 -12.16
N ASP A 41 10.07 7.77 -12.53
CA ASP A 41 11.06 8.85 -12.61
C ASP A 41 11.16 9.68 -11.32
N LYS A 42 10.46 9.29 -10.24
CA LYS A 42 10.43 9.96 -8.94
C LYS A 42 11.07 9.15 -7.82
N GLY A 43 12.01 8.29 -8.18
CA GLY A 43 12.76 7.51 -7.20
C GLY A 43 12.09 6.23 -6.72
N LEU A 44 11.02 5.76 -7.39
CA LEU A 44 10.50 4.43 -7.13
C LEU A 44 11.56 3.37 -7.41
N ARG A 45 11.72 2.46 -6.46
CA ARG A 45 12.59 1.29 -6.57
C ARG A 45 11.78 0.01 -6.36
N VAL A 46 12.03 -0.97 -7.21
CA VAL A 46 11.39 -2.29 -7.15
C VAL A 46 12.45 -3.36 -7.35
N LYS A 47 12.47 -4.37 -6.47
CA LYS A 47 13.35 -5.53 -6.62
C LYS A 47 12.56 -6.82 -6.48
N PHE A 48 13.01 -7.85 -7.21
CA PHE A 48 12.48 -9.20 -7.16
C PHE A 48 13.49 -10.18 -6.55
N ALA A 49 12.99 -11.13 -5.79
CA ALA A 49 13.74 -12.32 -5.38
C ALA A 49 13.39 -13.48 -6.31
N ILE A 50 14.42 -14.04 -6.92
CA ILE A 50 14.35 -15.10 -7.92
C ILE A 50 15.06 -16.34 -7.35
N ASP A 51 14.41 -17.50 -7.39
CA ASP A 51 15.01 -18.75 -6.90
C ASP A 51 15.99 -19.36 -7.92
N ASP A 52 16.55 -20.50 -7.58
CA ASP A 52 17.54 -21.18 -8.41
C ASP A 52 16.92 -21.83 -9.68
N ASN A 53 15.59 -21.89 -9.77
CA ASN A 53 14.82 -22.32 -10.93
C ASN A 53 14.34 -21.12 -11.79
N ASN A 54 14.88 -19.93 -11.58
CA ASN A 54 14.47 -18.66 -12.21
C ASN A 54 13.02 -18.24 -11.96
N ALA A 55 12.37 -18.77 -10.91
CA ALA A 55 11.02 -18.34 -10.54
C ALA A 55 11.06 -17.10 -9.63
N ILE A 56 10.31 -16.07 -9.98
CA ILE A 56 10.11 -14.88 -9.13
C ILE A 56 9.18 -15.28 -7.99
N GLY A 57 9.70 -15.33 -6.76
CA GLY A 57 8.95 -15.74 -5.57
C GLY A 57 8.70 -14.61 -4.57
N GLY A 58 9.30 -13.44 -4.76
CA GLY A 58 9.11 -12.30 -3.86
C GLY A 58 9.42 -10.97 -4.52
N MET A 59 8.88 -9.89 -3.95
CA MET A 59 9.13 -8.53 -4.40
C MET A 59 9.18 -7.56 -3.23
N ILE A 60 9.87 -6.44 -3.42
CA ILE A 60 9.85 -5.27 -2.54
C ILE A 60 9.72 -4.01 -3.39
N GLN A 61 8.93 -3.03 -2.90
CA GLN A 61 8.85 -1.70 -3.50
C GLN A 61 9.04 -0.63 -2.44
N TYR A 62 9.81 0.40 -2.76
CA TYR A 62 10.11 1.51 -1.87
C TYR A 62 10.30 2.81 -2.64
N VAL A 63 10.02 3.92 -1.97
CA VAL A 63 9.98 5.27 -2.55
C VAL A 63 10.68 6.25 -1.61
N PRO A 64 11.13 7.43 -2.10
CA PRO A 64 11.51 8.53 -1.24
C PRO A 64 10.36 8.93 -0.30
N ALA A 65 10.70 9.40 0.90
CA ALA A 65 9.73 9.71 1.97
C ALA A 65 8.65 10.71 1.55
N GLU A 66 8.99 11.65 0.68
CA GLU A 66 8.08 12.67 0.13
C GLU A 66 6.94 12.10 -0.71
N HIS A 67 7.06 10.85 -1.17
CA HIS A 67 6.04 10.14 -1.93
C HIS A 67 5.30 9.06 -1.11
N SER A 68 5.31 9.21 0.22
CA SER A 68 4.77 8.20 1.13
C SER A 68 3.86 8.78 2.22
N MET A 69 3.43 7.92 3.15
CA MET A 69 2.55 8.25 4.28
C MET A 69 3.31 8.80 5.50
N ILE A 70 4.55 9.22 5.36
CA ILE A 70 5.34 9.70 6.49
C ILE A 70 5.84 11.13 6.29
N GLU A 71 6.17 11.76 7.40
CA GLU A 71 7.03 12.93 7.48
C GLU A 71 8.45 12.46 7.86
N GLY A 72 9.43 12.83 7.05
CA GLY A 72 10.83 12.50 7.23
C GLY A 72 11.68 13.10 6.10
N LYS A 73 12.97 13.30 6.35
CA LYS A 73 13.89 13.88 5.37
C LYS A 73 14.97 12.87 5.02
N ASN A 74 15.32 12.81 3.74
CA ASN A 74 16.41 11.98 3.23
C ASN A 74 16.25 10.49 3.63
N LEU A 75 15.03 9.97 3.47
CA LEU A 75 14.67 8.58 3.80
C LEU A 75 14.03 7.91 2.61
N TYR A 76 14.18 6.59 2.52
CA TYR A 76 13.34 5.75 1.69
C TYR A 76 12.32 5.00 2.54
N VAL A 77 11.14 4.73 1.97
CA VAL A 77 10.02 4.06 2.65
C VAL A 77 9.63 2.81 1.88
N VAL A 78 9.76 1.66 2.51
CA VAL A 78 9.22 0.40 1.98
C VAL A 78 7.70 0.42 2.10
N LEU A 79 7.03 0.52 0.97
CA LEU A 79 5.57 0.47 0.89
C LEU A 79 5.06 -0.97 1.04
N CYS A 80 5.77 -1.92 0.45
CA CYS A 80 5.40 -3.33 0.49
C CYS A 80 6.63 -4.22 0.33
N ILE A 81 6.66 -5.30 1.10
CA ILE A 81 7.51 -6.46 0.85
C ILE A 81 6.62 -7.70 0.85
N TRP A 82 6.64 -8.46 -0.23
CA TRP A 82 5.77 -9.61 -0.42
C TRP A 82 6.59 -10.82 -0.88
N VAL A 83 6.37 -11.96 -0.24
CA VAL A 83 6.87 -13.27 -0.68
C VAL A 83 5.66 -14.15 -0.87
N HIS A 84 5.48 -14.64 -2.10
CA HIS A 84 4.34 -15.48 -2.46
C HIS A 84 4.28 -16.71 -1.58
N GLY A 85 3.14 -16.94 -0.96
CA GLY A 85 2.98 -17.94 0.10
C GLY A 85 1.78 -18.85 -0.09
N HIS A 86 1.23 -18.93 -1.28
CA HIS A 86 0.12 -19.80 -1.63
C HIS A 86 0.60 -21.04 -2.40
N LYS A 87 -0.08 -22.17 -2.27
CA LYS A 87 0.19 -23.34 -3.10
C LYS A 87 -0.26 -23.13 -4.54
N GLN A 88 -1.32 -22.33 -4.72
CA GLN A 88 -1.84 -21.92 -6.03
C GLN A 88 -0.90 -20.87 -6.66
N GLY A 89 -0.99 -20.72 -7.96
CA GLY A 89 -0.17 -19.79 -8.72
C GLY A 89 1.30 -20.19 -8.73
N ARG A 90 2.18 -19.33 -8.23
CA ARG A 90 3.64 -19.50 -8.28
C ARG A 90 4.21 -20.52 -7.31
N GLY A 91 3.44 -20.99 -6.31
CA GLY A 91 3.92 -21.87 -5.24
C GLY A 91 4.34 -21.14 -3.97
N ASP A 92 4.67 -21.90 -2.91
CA ASP A 92 5.04 -21.33 -1.59
C ASP A 92 6.56 -21.09 -1.51
N PHE A 93 6.95 -19.81 -1.52
CA PHE A 93 8.32 -19.34 -1.37
C PHE A 93 8.66 -18.87 0.05
N ARG A 94 7.72 -18.98 1.00
CA ARG A 94 7.97 -18.58 2.39
C ARG A 94 9.08 -19.41 3.03
N LYS A 95 9.73 -18.84 4.04
CA LYS A 95 10.83 -19.46 4.83
C LYS A 95 12.08 -19.82 4.04
N LYS A 96 12.20 -19.40 2.78
CA LYS A 96 13.39 -19.59 1.92
C LYS A 96 14.37 -18.41 1.96
N GLY A 97 14.22 -17.47 2.89
CA GLY A 97 15.12 -16.32 3.04
C GLY A 97 14.82 -15.12 2.13
N MET A 98 13.92 -15.24 1.15
CA MET A 98 13.65 -14.19 0.14
C MET A 98 13.31 -12.82 0.76
N GLY A 99 12.44 -12.77 1.75
CA GLY A 99 12.09 -11.51 2.41
C GLY A 99 13.28 -10.81 3.06
N LYS A 100 14.18 -11.57 3.71
CA LYS A 100 15.41 -11.02 4.30
C LYS A 100 16.36 -10.50 3.21
N ALA A 101 16.52 -11.22 2.12
CA ALA A 101 17.38 -10.82 1.01
C ALA A 101 16.84 -9.55 0.31
N LEU A 102 15.53 -9.47 0.06
CA LEU A 102 14.88 -8.28 -0.50
C LEU A 102 15.06 -7.05 0.40
N LEU A 103 14.83 -7.20 1.71
CA LEU A 103 15.00 -6.09 2.65
C LEU A 103 16.46 -5.61 2.71
N LYS A 104 17.41 -6.54 2.74
CA LYS A 104 18.84 -6.22 2.71
C LYS A 104 19.23 -5.48 1.42
N ALA A 105 18.75 -5.94 0.27
CA ALA A 105 19.00 -5.28 -1.01
C ALA A 105 18.40 -3.86 -1.06
N ALA A 106 17.21 -3.64 -0.47
CA ALA A 106 16.62 -2.31 -0.37
C ALA A 106 17.42 -1.40 0.59
N GLU A 107 17.97 -1.94 1.69
CA GLU A 107 18.86 -1.19 2.60
C GLU A 107 20.15 -0.76 1.90
N GLU A 108 20.79 -1.65 1.16
CA GLU A 108 22.03 -1.37 0.40
C GLU A 108 21.77 -0.35 -0.70
N ASP A 109 20.72 -0.53 -1.49
CA ASP A 109 20.33 0.39 -2.56
C ASP A 109 20.01 1.80 -2.02
N SER A 110 19.22 1.89 -0.93
CA SER A 110 18.90 3.17 -0.31
C SER A 110 20.14 3.89 0.24
N ARG A 111 21.14 3.16 0.78
CA ARG A 111 22.44 3.74 1.19
C ARG A 111 23.20 4.29 0.01
N ASN A 112 23.27 3.55 -1.09
CA ASN A 112 23.96 3.96 -2.31
C ASN A 112 23.32 5.20 -2.94
N LEU A 113 22.01 5.38 -2.74
CA LEU A 113 21.26 6.59 -3.13
C LEU A 113 21.43 7.76 -2.13
N GLY A 114 22.24 7.59 -1.09
CA GLY A 114 22.55 8.63 -0.11
C GLY A 114 21.50 8.82 0.98
N ALA A 115 20.54 7.92 1.12
CA ALA A 115 19.53 8.02 2.18
C ALA A 115 20.14 7.87 3.57
N SER A 116 19.62 8.60 4.55
CA SER A 116 20.03 8.51 5.96
C SER A 116 19.38 7.36 6.73
N GLY A 117 18.39 6.68 6.14
CA GLY A 117 17.74 5.54 6.75
C GLY A 117 16.66 4.93 5.87
N LEU A 118 16.24 3.71 6.22
CA LEU A 118 15.11 3.02 5.60
C LEU A 118 13.97 2.90 6.61
N VAL A 119 12.77 3.19 6.14
CA VAL A 119 11.53 3.16 6.92
C VAL A 119 10.61 2.10 6.35
N THR A 120 9.80 1.50 7.18
CA THR A 120 8.70 0.64 6.77
C THR A 120 7.57 0.75 7.79
N TRP A 121 6.42 0.24 7.45
CA TRP A 121 5.34 0.05 8.40
C TRP A 121 5.17 -1.44 8.73
N GLY A 122 4.61 -1.72 9.88
CA GLY A 122 4.35 -3.10 10.28
C GLY A 122 3.15 -3.21 11.19
N LEU A 123 2.44 -4.34 11.10
CA LEU A 123 1.30 -4.64 11.95
C LEU A 123 1.73 -5.41 13.20
N ILE A 124 1.07 -5.13 14.34
CA ILE A 124 1.31 -5.89 15.59
C ILE A 124 0.67 -7.27 15.57
N ILE A 125 -0.29 -7.50 14.68
CA ILE A 125 -0.96 -8.78 14.49
C ILE A 125 -0.16 -9.70 13.55
N PRO A 126 -0.32 -11.04 13.64
CA PRO A 126 0.50 -12.01 12.91
C PRO A 126 0.07 -12.22 11.45
N VAL A 127 -0.09 -11.15 10.72
CA VAL A 127 -0.47 -11.14 9.31
C VAL A 127 0.64 -10.54 8.44
N PHE A 128 0.29 -10.00 7.30
CA PHE A 128 1.15 -9.30 6.36
C PHE A 128 1.93 -8.14 7.03
N MET A 129 3.16 -7.86 6.59
CA MET A 129 4.02 -6.77 7.12
C MET A 129 4.14 -6.79 8.65
N LYS A 130 4.59 -7.91 9.22
CA LYS A 130 4.65 -8.12 10.66
C LYS A 130 5.71 -7.24 11.34
N ALA A 131 5.33 -6.34 12.25
CA ALA A 131 6.25 -5.46 12.97
C ALA A 131 7.34 -6.22 13.73
N SER A 132 7.01 -7.37 14.33
CA SER A 132 7.97 -8.22 15.03
C SER A 132 9.05 -8.83 14.11
N TRP A 133 8.72 -9.03 12.83
CA TRP A 133 9.69 -9.49 11.85
C TRP A 133 10.72 -8.39 11.53
N PHE A 134 10.27 -7.17 11.27
CA PHE A 134 11.17 -6.02 11.04
C PHE A 134 12.05 -5.73 12.26
N ARG A 135 11.51 -5.87 13.48
CA ARG A 135 12.32 -5.71 14.71
C ARG A 135 13.50 -6.68 14.74
N ARG A 136 13.29 -7.95 14.33
CA ARG A 136 14.38 -8.94 14.21
C ARG A 136 15.39 -8.63 13.10
N GLN A 137 15.05 -7.72 12.16
CA GLN A 137 15.98 -7.22 11.16
C GLN A 137 16.67 -5.89 11.59
N GLY A 138 16.54 -5.50 12.86
CA GLY A 138 17.19 -4.32 13.45
C GLY A 138 16.40 -3.02 13.32
N TYR A 139 15.13 -3.07 12.91
CA TYR A 139 14.28 -1.88 12.88
C TYR A 139 13.72 -1.55 14.26
N LYS A 140 13.68 -0.25 14.60
CA LYS A 140 13.09 0.27 15.84
C LYS A 140 11.70 0.84 15.55
N VAL A 141 10.78 0.73 16.51
CA VAL A 141 9.49 1.42 16.44
C VAL A 141 9.71 2.88 16.81
N VAL A 142 9.33 3.80 15.90
CA VAL A 142 9.48 5.26 16.13
C VAL A 142 8.14 5.98 16.20
N ASP A 143 7.06 5.38 15.66
CA ASP A 143 5.71 5.94 15.74
C ASP A 143 4.65 4.84 15.68
N ARG A 144 3.38 5.19 16.01
CA ARG A 144 2.27 4.24 16.12
C ARG A 144 0.98 4.87 15.60
N ASP A 145 0.20 4.09 14.84
CA ASP A 145 -1.16 4.45 14.44
C ASP A 145 -2.06 3.21 14.53
N GLY A 146 -2.91 3.15 15.54
CA GLY A 146 -3.71 1.98 15.85
C GLY A 146 -2.85 0.71 15.96
N ILE A 147 -3.12 -0.27 15.09
CA ILE A 147 -2.35 -1.53 15.01
C ILE A 147 -1.05 -1.40 14.19
N MET A 148 -0.83 -0.29 13.48
CA MET A 148 0.38 -0.04 12.72
C MET A 148 1.51 0.49 13.60
N ARG A 149 2.72 0.13 13.23
CA ARG A 149 3.99 0.62 13.79
C ARG A 149 4.83 1.16 12.67
N LEU A 150 5.34 2.38 12.84
CA LEU A 150 6.39 2.90 11.95
C LEU A 150 7.71 2.32 12.42
N MET A 151 8.34 1.58 11.52
CA MET A 151 9.58 0.86 11.77
C MET A 151 10.69 1.57 11.03
N TRP A 152 11.78 1.89 11.71
CA TRP A 152 12.88 2.67 11.16
C TRP A 152 14.24 2.07 11.48
N LYS A 153 15.13 2.11 10.50
CA LYS A 153 16.54 1.73 10.63
C LYS A 153 17.40 2.89 10.13
N PRO A 154 18.02 3.69 11.03
CA PRO A 154 18.95 4.74 10.62
C PRO A 154 20.21 4.12 10.02
N PHE A 155 20.83 4.85 9.09
CA PHE A 155 22.09 4.45 8.45
C PHE A 155 23.27 5.22 8.98
N ASN A 156 23.05 6.36 9.64
CA ASN A 156 24.05 7.21 10.27
C ASN A 156 23.44 7.95 11.47
N ASP A 157 24.29 8.60 12.27
CA ASP A 157 23.87 9.29 13.50
C ASP A 157 23.15 10.62 13.24
N ALA A 158 23.27 11.19 12.03
CA ALA A 158 22.57 12.41 11.64
C ALA A 158 21.11 12.15 11.21
N ALA A 159 20.70 10.89 11.09
CA ALA A 159 19.35 10.52 10.70
C ALA A 159 18.33 10.92 11.76
N THR A 160 17.26 11.60 11.34
CA THR A 160 16.13 11.97 12.20
C THR A 160 14.99 10.96 12.09
N ALA A 161 14.40 10.61 13.22
CA ALA A 161 13.30 9.65 13.27
C ALA A 161 12.05 10.21 12.54
N PRO A 162 11.47 9.44 11.61
CA PRO A 162 10.23 9.83 10.93
C PRO A 162 9.00 9.65 11.81
N LYS A 163 7.87 10.21 11.38
CA LYS A 163 6.56 9.99 11.95
C LYS A 163 5.50 9.81 10.86
N PHE A 164 4.37 9.18 11.19
CA PHE A 164 3.23 9.11 10.29
C PHE A 164 2.63 10.51 10.08
N ILE A 165 2.20 10.80 8.86
CA ILE A 165 1.30 11.92 8.61
C ILE A 165 -0.02 11.59 9.31
N ARG A 166 -0.57 12.57 10.05
CA ARG A 166 -1.81 12.40 10.81
C ARG A 166 -2.98 13.04 10.08
N PRO A 167 -4.18 12.43 10.16
CA PRO A 167 -5.39 13.08 9.66
C PRO A 167 -5.57 14.48 10.29
N ARG A 168 -5.71 15.48 9.44
CA ARG A 168 -6.00 16.87 9.84
C ARG A 168 -7.49 17.12 9.86
N ARG A 169 -8.23 16.45 8.98
CA ARG A 169 -9.68 16.45 8.88
C ARG A 169 -10.17 15.09 8.38
N LEU A 170 -11.43 14.81 8.60
CA LEU A 170 -12.08 13.59 8.15
C LEU A 170 -13.26 13.93 7.23
N PRO A 171 -13.58 13.08 6.24
CA PRO A 171 -14.79 13.23 5.44
C PRO A 171 -16.02 13.31 6.33
N ALA A 172 -16.89 14.26 6.04
CA ALA A 172 -18.14 14.44 6.77
C ALA A 172 -19.19 13.39 6.36
N LYS A 173 -20.26 13.32 7.13
CA LYS A 173 -21.49 12.64 6.74
C LYS A 173 -22.30 13.52 5.79
N GLY A 174 -22.83 12.96 4.72
CA GLY A 174 -23.72 13.65 3.81
C GLY A 174 -25.04 14.07 4.47
N LYS A 175 -25.65 15.16 3.98
CA LYS A 175 -26.95 15.66 4.46
C LYS A 175 -28.09 14.98 3.71
N ASP A 176 -28.17 15.21 2.40
CA ASP A 176 -29.28 14.77 1.54
C ASP A 176 -28.91 13.54 0.68
N LYS A 177 -27.63 13.21 0.63
CA LYS A 177 -27.07 12.06 -0.07
C LYS A 177 -26.06 11.36 0.82
N VAL A 178 -25.77 10.11 0.54
CA VAL A 178 -24.65 9.38 1.18
C VAL A 178 -23.34 9.82 0.57
N ASP A 179 -22.43 10.33 1.37
CA ASP A 179 -21.08 10.63 0.91
C ASP A 179 -20.21 9.38 0.89
N VAL A 180 -19.72 9.04 -0.29
CA VAL A 180 -18.67 8.02 -0.50
C VAL A 180 -17.40 8.75 -0.87
N THR A 181 -16.39 8.69 0.01
CA THR A 181 -15.11 9.38 -0.21
C THR A 181 -13.98 8.37 -0.31
N ILE A 182 -13.22 8.46 -1.39
CA ILE A 182 -12.09 7.56 -1.71
C ILE A 182 -10.82 8.39 -1.76
N PHE A 183 -9.83 8.01 -0.97
CA PHE A 183 -8.45 8.47 -1.06
C PHE A 183 -7.65 7.38 -1.74
N LYS A 184 -7.22 7.62 -2.99
CA LYS A 184 -6.63 6.61 -3.89
C LYS A 184 -5.21 6.99 -4.25
N ASN A 185 -4.24 6.19 -3.83
CA ASN A 185 -2.85 6.32 -4.27
C ASN A 185 -2.57 5.48 -5.53
N GLY A 186 -2.90 4.20 -5.49
CA GLY A 186 -2.74 3.28 -6.62
C GLY A 186 -1.64 2.23 -6.47
N TRP A 187 -0.70 2.38 -5.55
CA TRP A 187 0.47 1.51 -5.41
C TRP A 187 0.15 0.04 -5.06
N CYS A 188 -1.01 -0.23 -4.46
CA CYS A 188 -1.39 -1.54 -3.98
C CYS A 188 -2.61 -2.08 -4.73
N PRO A 189 -2.49 -3.19 -5.49
CA PRO A 189 -3.64 -3.79 -6.19
C PRO A 189 -4.79 -4.14 -5.26
N ASN A 190 -4.51 -4.63 -4.05
CA ASN A 190 -5.55 -4.95 -3.07
C ASN A 190 -6.40 -3.71 -2.69
N PHE A 191 -5.78 -2.53 -2.57
CA PHE A 191 -6.53 -1.29 -2.34
C PHE A 191 -7.29 -0.86 -3.60
N ASN A 192 -6.69 -1.03 -4.78
CA ASN A 192 -7.35 -0.74 -6.05
C ASN A 192 -8.61 -1.58 -6.24
N ILE A 193 -8.60 -2.87 -5.89
CA ILE A 193 -9.79 -3.74 -5.87
C ILE A 193 -10.89 -3.12 -5.01
N ALA A 194 -10.56 -2.66 -3.81
CA ALA A 194 -11.54 -2.04 -2.92
C ALA A 194 -12.11 -0.73 -3.50
N TYR A 195 -11.28 0.07 -4.17
CA TYR A 195 -11.71 1.32 -4.82
C TYR A 195 -12.67 1.03 -5.97
N GLU A 196 -12.29 0.17 -6.91
CA GLU A 196 -13.10 -0.17 -8.08
C GLU A 196 -14.45 -0.79 -7.67
N ARG A 197 -14.44 -1.70 -6.68
CA ARG A 197 -15.68 -2.27 -6.12
C ARG A 197 -16.54 -1.21 -5.45
N THR A 198 -15.94 -0.19 -4.82
CA THR A 198 -16.69 0.89 -4.16
C THR A 198 -17.34 1.81 -5.18
N ILE A 199 -16.63 2.18 -6.25
CA ILE A 199 -17.16 2.99 -7.34
C ILE A 199 -18.35 2.29 -7.98
N ARG A 200 -18.19 1.05 -8.44
CA ARG A 200 -19.30 0.27 -9.03
C ARG A 200 -20.49 0.12 -8.10
N ALA A 201 -20.25 -0.10 -6.80
CA ALA A 201 -21.32 -0.21 -5.83
C ALA A 201 -22.05 1.13 -5.57
N ALA A 202 -21.36 2.26 -5.69
CA ALA A 202 -21.98 3.59 -5.58
C ALA A 202 -22.86 3.92 -6.79
N GLU A 203 -22.45 3.52 -7.99
CA GLU A 203 -23.18 3.72 -9.25
C GLU A 203 -24.56 3.04 -9.27
N GLU A 204 -24.78 1.98 -8.46
CA GLU A 204 -26.10 1.35 -8.33
C GLU A 204 -27.16 2.24 -7.64
N PHE A 205 -26.78 3.37 -7.04
CA PHE A 205 -27.69 4.25 -6.32
C PHE A 205 -27.72 5.65 -6.93
N PRO A 206 -28.17 5.79 -8.20
CA PRO A 206 -28.17 7.09 -8.89
C PRO A 206 -28.99 8.13 -8.13
N GLY A 207 -28.45 9.35 -8.06
CA GLY A 207 -29.09 10.47 -7.35
C GLY A 207 -29.00 10.40 -5.81
N LYS A 208 -28.58 9.28 -5.21
CA LYS A 208 -28.48 9.08 -3.76
C LYS A 208 -27.07 9.15 -3.19
N ILE A 209 -26.05 9.21 -4.04
CA ILE A 209 -24.63 9.20 -3.67
C ILE A 209 -23.96 10.49 -4.14
N ASN A 210 -23.09 11.05 -3.29
CA ASN A 210 -22.00 11.93 -3.69
C ASN A 210 -20.72 11.09 -3.67
N LEU A 211 -20.11 10.85 -4.82
CA LEU A 211 -18.82 10.18 -4.93
C LEU A 211 -17.71 11.25 -5.01
N ASN A 212 -16.81 11.21 -4.03
CA ASN A 212 -15.67 12.12 -3.92
C ASN A 212 -14.39 11.31 -4.02
N GLU A 213 -13.56 11.58 -5.01
CA GLU A 213 -12.28 10.92 -5.22
C GLU A 213 -11.12 11.91 -5.04
N TYR A 214 -10.13 11.53 -4.23
CA TYR A 214 -8.92 12.29 -3.96
C TYR A 214 -7.69 11.48 -4.38
N ASP A 215 -6.90 12.04 -5.30
CA ASP A 215 -5.65 11.42 -5.76
C ASP A 215 -4.52 11.73 -4.77
N THR A 216 -4.17 10.75 -3.94
CA THR A 216 -3.13 10.86 -2.92
C THR A 216 -1.71 10.57 -3.45
N LYS A 217 -1.51 10.44 -4.77
CA LYS A 217 -0.19 10.60 -5.38
C LYS A 217 0.30 12.05 -5.23
N SER A 218 -0.62 12.99 -5.20
CA SER A 218 -0.33 14.41 -4.91
C SER A 218 -0.02 14.61 -3.43
N ARG A 219 1.19 15.06 -3.12
CA ARG A 219 1.61 15.38 -1.76
C ARG A 219 0.72 16.43 -1.10
N GLY A 220 0.26 17.44 -1.85
CA GLY A 220 -0.64 18.48 -1.33
C GLY A 220 -1.95 17.91 -0.80
N VAL A 221 -2.55 16.91 -1.46
CA VAL A 221 -3.76 16.23 -0.97
C VAL A 221 -3.48 15.49 0.34
N VAL A 222 -2.33 14.80 0.42
CA VAL A 222 -1.93 14.10 1.64
C VAL A 222 -1.67 15.09 2.79
N GLU A 223 -1.05 16.23 2.52
CA GLU A 223 -0.78 17.26 3.52
C GLU A 223 -2.05 17.96 4.00
N ASP A 224 -3.02 18.17 3.12
CA ASP A 224 -4.30 18.81 3.45
C ASP A 224 -5.21 17.92 4.31
N TRP A 225 -5.29 16.63 3.97
CA TRP A 225 -6.15 15.67 4.66
C TRP A 225 -5.44 14.88 5.76
N GLY A 226 -4.15 14.61 5.61
CA GLY A 226 -3.41 13.66 6.45
C GLY A 226 -3.84 12.20 6.21
N ILE A 227 -4.37 11.91 5.03
CA ILE A 227 -4.92 10.60 4.66
C ILE A 227 -4.28 10.15 3.35
N THR A 228 -3.89 8.89 3.26
CA THR A 228 -3.37 8.28 2.04
C THR A 228 -4.41 7.33 1.42
N ASP A 229 -4.32 6.02 1.70
CA ASP A 229 -5.22 5.02 1.14
C ASP A 229 -6.38 4.76 2.09
N SER A 230 -7.59 5.19 1.72
CA SER A 230 -8.77 5.00 2.57
C SER A 230 -10.07 5.15 1.81
N ILE A 231 -11.12 4.49 2.30
CA ILE A 231 -12.50 4.66 1.85
C ILE A 231 -13.36 5.02 3.06
N PHE A 232 -14.19 6.03 2.88
CA PHE A 232 -15.21 6.43 3.86
C PHE A 232 -16.59 6.32 3.22
N ILE A 233 -17.53 5.77 3.97
CA ILE A 233 -18.95 5.75 3.61
C ILE A 233 -19.68 6.53 4.69
N ASP A 234 -20.19 7.70 4.32
CA ASP A 234 -20.94 8.59 5.21
C ASP A 234 -20.13 8.94 6.48
N GLY A 235 -18.89 9.38 6.28
CA GLY A 235 -17.94 9.76 7.33
C GLY A 235 -17.31 8.60 8.09
N LYS A 236 -17.69 7.34 7.82
CA LYS A 236 -17.13 6.17 8.50
C LYS A 236 -16.12 5.46 7.63
N LYS A 237 -14.88 5.38 8.09
CA LYS A 237 -13.81 4.60 7.43
C LYS A 237 -14.20 3.13 7.37
N ILE A 238 -13.98 2.49 6.22
CA ILE A 238 -14.10 1.04 6.05
C ILE A 238 -12.72 0.40 5.97
N ASN A 239 -12.62 -0.87 6.38
CA ASN A 239 -11.38 -1.62 6.20
C ASN A 239 -11.23 -2.02 4.73
N ILE A 240 -10.06 -1.75 4.15
CA ILE A 240 -9.70 -2.07 2.77
C ILE A 240 -8.57 -3.09 2.64
N GLY A 241 -8.10 -3.64 3.73
CA GLY A 241 -7.07 -4.69 3.73
C GLY A 241 -7.42 -5.85 4.66
N PRO A 242 -7.70 -7.06 4.13
CA PRO A 242 -7.88 -7.43 2.73
C PRO A 242 -9.09 -6.77 2.08
N ALA A 243 -9.09 -6.67 0.74
CA ALA A 243 -10.14 -6.00 0.00
C ALA A 243 -11.52 -6.62 0.32
N PRO A 244 -12.51 -5.82 0.72
CA PRO A 244 -13.85 -6.34 0.95
C PRO A 244 -14.50 -6.76 -0.37
N THR A 245 -15.38 -7.76 -0.31
CA THR A 245 -16.15 -8.16 -1.49
C THR A 245 -17.12 -7.06 -1.93
N TYR A 246 -17.45 -7.06 -3.21
CA TYR A 246 -18.42 -6.12 -3.79
C TYR A 246 -19.71 -6.06 -2.97
N GLU A 247 -20.29 -7.23 -2.63
CA GLU A 247 -21.55 -7.35 -1.88
C GLU A 247 -21.45 -6.74 -0.48
N LYS A 248 -20.28 -6.87 0.19
CA LYS A 248 -20.07 -6.26 1.52
C LYS A 248 -20.07 -4.74 1.43
N ILE A 249 -19.44 -4.18 0.40
CA ILE A 249 -19.42 -2.73 0.17
C ILE A 249 -20.82 -2.25 -0.18
N ARG A 250 -21.46 -2.88 -1.17
CA ARG A 250 -22.83 -2.58 -1.61
C ARG A 250 -23.82 -2.58 -0.47
N LYS A 251 -23.81 -3.61 0.40
CA LYS A 251 -24.67 -3.68 1.59
C LYS A 251 -24.45 -2.51 2.55
N LYS A 252 -23.21 -2.05 2.72
CA LYS A 252 -22.89 -0.89 3.56
C LYS A 252 -23.47 0.40 2.98
N ILE A 253 -23.34 0.63 1.68
CA ILE A 253 -23.90 1.77 0.96
C ILE A 253 -25.43 1.72 1.03
N ALA A 254 -26.05 0.61 0.65
CA ALA A 254 -27.49 0.42 0.67
C ALA A 254 -28.12 0.70 2.05
N LYS A 255 -27.45 0.25 3.14
CA LYS A 255 -27.89 0.54 4.52
C LYS A 255 -27.88 2.04 4.84
N LYS A 256 -27.01 2.83 4.21
CA LYS A 256 -26.97 4.28 4.39
C LYS A 256 -28.02 4.97 3.54
N VAL A 257 -28.18 4.56 2.29
CA VAL A 257 -29.20 5.07 1.37
C VAL A 257 -30.61 4.90 1.95
N LYS A 258 -30.93 3.74 2.55
CA LYS A 258 -32.21 3.50 3.24
C LYS A 258 -32.49 4.45 4.42
N LYS A 259 -31.52 5.19 4.90
CA LYS A 259 -31.66 6.13 6.02
C LYS A 259 -31.82 7.59 5.55
N LEU A 260 -31.80 7.83 4.25
CA LEU A 260 -32.09 9.14 3.64
C LEU A 260 -33.60 9.35 3.40
N SER A 261 -34.37 8.26 3.47
CA SER A 261 -35.84 8.23 3.30
C SER A 261 -36.54 8.30 4.62
#